data_ca893f9ff7395c67a5c53b7acf4772ef
#
_entry.id   ca893f9ff7395c67a5c53b7acf4772ef
#
_cell.length_a   1.000
_cell.length_b   1.000
_cell.length_c   1.000
_cell.angle_alpha   90.00
_cell.angle_beta   90.00
_cell.angle_gamma   90.00
#
_symmetry.space_group_name_H-M   'P 1'
#
loop_
_entity.id
_entity.type
_entity.pdbx_description
1 polymer ?
#
loop_
_entity_poly.entity_id
_entity_poly.type
_entity_poly.pdbx_seq_one_letter_code
_entity_poly.pdbx_strand_id
1 'polypeptide(L)'
;MHLAELNIGKFKYPTTDPRMAEFMDNLDRINALAERSPGFVWRLKGDNNNATDFRIGDDNAVNLSVWETPEALEHYVFKTVHVQFYKKRAAWFELMEKPHMVFWWVEEGYQPDLQEALERLEHYQKNGASDYAFGWAEEIEKERWHAQRCA
;
A
#
# COMPACT_ATOMS: atom_id res chain seq x y z
N MET A 1 -11.67 6.98 12.77
CA MET A 1 -11.41 5.82 11.91
C MET A 1 -9.98 5.86 11.39
N HIS A 2 -9.42 4.71 11.10
CA HIS A 2 -8.10 4.59 10.50
C HIS A 2 -8.19 4.30 9.00
N LEU A 3 -7.11 4.55 8.27
CA LEU A 3 -7.01 4.27 6.84
C LEU A 3 -6.35 2.91 6.63
N ALA A 4 -7.03 1.99 5.95
CA ALA A 4 -6.43 0.76 5.45
C ALA A 4 -5.98 0.97 4.01
N GLU A 5 -4.87 0.33 3.63
CA GLU A 5 -4.35 0.37 2.28
C GLU A 5 -3.86 -1.01 1.85
N LEU A 6 -4.21 -1.38 0.63
CA LEU A 6 -3.66 -2.53 -0.07
C LEU A 6 -2.90 -2.03 -1.30
N ASN A 7 -1.72 -2.57 -1.48
CA ASN A 7 -0.90 -2.32 -2.66
C ASN A 7 -0.38 -3.66 -3.17
N ILE A 8 -0.58 -3.96 -4.45
CA ILE A 8 -0.05 -5.15 -5.08
C ILE A 8 0.91 -4.76 -6.20
N GLY A 9 1.93 -5.60 -6.43
CA GLY A 9 2.88 -5.39 -7.50
C GLY A 9 3.26 -6.72 -8.14
N LYS A 10 3.33 -6.73 -9.46
CA LYS A 10 3.79 -7.91 -10.20
C LYS A 10 5.28 -7.82 -10.42
N PHE A 11 6.05 -8.78 -9.88
CA PHE A 11 7.50 -8.82 -10.05
C PHE A 11 7.88 -9.07 -11.51
N LYS A 12 8.85 -8.33 -12.00
CA LYS A 12 9.44 -8.56 -13.33
C LYS A 12 10.26 -9.85 -13.41
N TYR A 13 10.85 -10.25 -12.27
CA TYR A 13 11.78 -11.36 -12.18
C TYR A 13 11.49 -12.18 -10.94
N PRO A 14 11.93 -13.46 -10.88
CA PRO A 14 11.87 -14.21 -9.62
C PRO A 14 12.60 -13.48 -8.50
N THR A 15 12.14 -13.64 -7.27
CA THR A 15 12.72 -12.95 -6.11
C THR A 15 14.19 -13.34 -5.84
N THR A 16 14.62 -14.47 -6.36
CA THR A 16 15.99 -14.96 -6.28
C THR A 16 16.91 -14.40 -7.37
N ASP A 17 16.35 -13.70 -8.37
CA ASP A 17 17.13 -13.11 -9.47
C ASP A 17 18.01 -11.96 -8.92
N PRO A 18 19.29 -11.86 -9.35
CA PRO A 18 20.15 -10.75 -8.90
C PRO A 18 19.61 -9.35 -9.18
N ARG A 19 18.78 -9.19 -10.20
CA ARG A 19 18.14 -7.90 -10.51
C ARG A 19 17.12 -7.46 -9.46
N MET A 20 16.65 -8.39 -8.63
CA MET A 20 15.74 -8.13 -7.51
C MET A 20 16.47 -7.92 -6.18
N ALA A 21 17.78 -8.09 -6.15
CA ALA A 21 18.55 -8.11 -4.90
C ALA A 21 18.41 -6.81 -4.09
N GLU A 22 18.48 -5.65 -4.72
CA GLU A 22 18.34 -4.36 -4.03
C GLU A 22 16.98 -4.25 -3.33
N PHE A 23 15.91 -4.66 -4.01
CA PHE A 23 14.57 -4.66 -3.42
C PHE A 23 14.47 -5.65 -2.27
N MET A 24 14.89 -6.89 -2.48
CA MET A 24 14.78 -7.96 -1.48
C MET A 24 15.64 -7.68 -0.25
N ASP A 25 16.86 -7.17 -0.43
CA ASP A 25 17.79 -6.89 0.66
C ASP A 25 17.35 -5.73 1.54
N ASN A 26 16.50 -4.84 1.02
CA ASN A 26 16.01 -3.67 1.75
C ASN A 26 14.60 -3.80 2.31
N LEU A 27 13.92 -4.93 2.07
CA LEU A 27 12.54 -5.13 2.54
C LEU A 27 12.41 -4.95 4.06
N ASP A 28 13.26 -5.60 4.84
CA ASP A 28 13.20 -5.51 6.30
C ASP A 28 13.42 -4.08 6.79
N ARG A 29 14.37 -3.38 6.18
CA ARG A 29 14.67 -1.98 6.51
C ARG A 29 13.50 -1.05 6.21
N ILE A 30 12.88 -1.20 5.04
CA ILE A 30 11.75 -0.37 4.62
C ILE A 30 10.51 -0.67 5.46
N ASN A 31 10.26 -1.93 5.78
CA ASN A 31 9.16 -2.31 6.66
C ASN A 31 9.38 -1.80 8.09
N ALA A 32 10.61 -1.86 8.59
CA ALA A 32 10.96 -1.29 9.89
C ALA A 32 10.79 0.24 9.91
N LEU A 33 11.09 0.90 8.80
CA LEU A 33 10.86 2.34 8.66
C LEU A 33 9.36 2.67 8.74
N ALA A 34 8.52 1.88 8.08
CA ALA A 34 7.07 2.04 8.18
C ALA A 34 6.60 1.94 9.64
N GLU A 35 7.04 0.90 10.34
CA GLU A 35 6.66 0.65 11.74
C GLU A 35 7.07 1.78 12.69
N ARG A 36 8.12 2.54 12.34
CA ARG A 36 8.58 3.68 13.13
C ARG A 36 8.02 5.02 12.67
N SER A 37 7.29 5.05 11.57
CA SER A 37 6.76 6.29 11.02
C SER A 37 5.58 6.78 11.84
N PRO A 38 5.45 8.12 12.07
CA PRO A 38 4.28 8.66 12.77
C PRO A 38 2.99 8.26 12.08
N GLY A 39 2.02 7.81 12.87
CA GLY A 39 0.72 7.40 12.37
C GLY A 39 0.63 5.98 11.84
N PHE A 40 1.71 5.22 11.88
CA PHE A 40 1.65 3.78 11.55
C PHE A 40 0.86 3.04 12.64
N VAL A 41 -0.03 2.13 12.20
CA VAL A 41 -0.87 1.33 13.11
C VAL A 41 -0.53 -0.15 13.03
N TRP A 42 -0.55 -0.73 11.81
CA TRP A 42 -0.41 -2.17 11.64
C TRP A 42 -0.04 -2.50 10.19
N ARG A 43 0.65 -3.61 9.99
CA ARG A 43 0.87 -4.19 8.67
C ARG A 43 0.76 -5.72 8.70
N LEU A 44 0.35 -6.30 7.57
CA LEU A 44 0.34 -7.76 7.40
C LEU A 44 1.77 -8.28 7.34
N LYS A 45 2.04 -9.34 8.11
CA LYS A 45 3.34 -10.00 8.18
C LYS A 45 3.20 -11.48 7.86
N GLY A 46 4.13 -12.00 7.08
CA GLY A 46 4.32 -13.43 6.91
C GLY A 46 5.23 -14.02 7.98
N ASP A 47 5.56 -15.30 7.86
CA ASP A 47 6.40 -16.02 8.81
C ASP A 47 7.80 -15.42 8.95
N ASN A 48 8.31 -14.81 7.87
CA ASN A 48 9.62 -14.15 7.82
C ASN A 48 9.57 -12.64 8.11
N ASN A 49 8.49 -12.15 8.74
CA ASN A 49 8.27 -10.73 9.06
C ASN A 49 8.01 -9.83 7.84
N ASN A 50 7.84 -10.40 6.65
CA ASN A 50 7.53 -9.70 5.41
C ASN A 50 6.24 -10.24 4.80
N ALA A 51 5.52 -9.40 4.05
CA ALA A 51 4.33 -9.81 3.32
C ALA A 51 4.65 -10.51 1.98
N THR A 52 5.91 -10.83 1.71
CA THR A 52 6.32 -11.54 0.51
C THR A 52 5.83 -12.98 0.45
N ASP A 53 5.42 -13.55 1.59
CA ASP A 53 4.81 -14.88 1.67
C ASP A 53 3.35 -14.86 1.19
N PHE A 54 2.73 -13.69 1.15
CA PHE A 54 1.36 -13.51 0.69
C PHE A 54 1.40 -13.08 -0.76
N ARG A 55 1.04 -13.97 -1.68
CA ARG A 55 1.08 -13.74 -3.12
C ARG A 55 -0.27 -13.98 -3.74
N ILE A 56 -0.60 -13.11 -4.69
CA ILE A 56 -1.78 -13.28 -5.55
C ILE A 56 -1.27 -13.87 -6.85
N GLY A 57 -1.32 -15.19 -6.97
CA GLY A 57 -0.62 -15.89 -8.04
C GLY A 57 0.87 -15.98 -7.72
N ASP A 58 1.68 -16.49 -8.66
CA ASP A 58 3.07 -16.87 -8.39
C ASP A 58 4.04 -15.68 -8.37
N ASP A 59 3.64 -14.52 -8.93
CA ASP A 59 4.56 -13.41 -9.24
C ASP A 59 4.18 -12.07 -8.62
N ASN A 60 3.19 -12.02 -7.73
CA ASN A 60 2.72 -10.76 -7.15
C ASN A 60 3.14 -10.57 -5.69
N ALA A 61 3.60 -9.36 -5.39
CA ALA A 61 3.83 -8.93 -4.01
C ALA A 61 2.58 -8.27 -3.46
N VAL A 62 2.34 -8.42 -2.15
CA VAL A 62 1.21 -7.84 -1.44
C VAL A 62 1.73 -6.98 -0.29
N ASN A 63 1.19 -5.79 -0.17
CA ASN A 63 1.42 -4.92 0.98
C ASN A 63 0.06 -4.45 1.51
N LEU A 64 -0.24 -4.80 2.74
CA LEU A 64 -1.49 -4.45 3.42
C LEU A 64 -1.15 -3.81 4.76
N SER A 65 -1.58 -2.59 4.97
CA SER A 65 -1.26 -1.83 6.19
C SER A 65 -2.42 -0.92 6.62
N VAL A 66 -2.34 -0.47 7.88
CA VAL A 66 -3.30 0.46 8.46
C VAL A 66 -2.56 1.65 9.05
N TRP A 67 -3.06 2.85 8.81
CA TRP A 67 -2.48 4.12 9.23
C TRP A 67 -3.52 4.99 9.91
N GLU A 68 -3.09 5.85 10.83
CA GLU A 68 -4.02 6.75 11.53
C GLU A 68 -4.71 7.72 10.56
N THR A 69 -3.97 8.23 9.56
CA THR A 69 -4.47 9.22 8.61
C THR A 69 -3.85 9.00 7.22
N PRO A 70 -4.51 9.50 6.14
CA PRO A 70 -3.91 9.53 4.80
C PRO A 70 -2.60 10.30 4.74
N GLU A 71 -2.49 11.40 5.52
CA GLU A 71 -1.29 12.23 5.58
C GLU A 71 -0.09 11.46 6.15
N ALA A 72 -0.34 10.59 7.13
CA ALA A 72 0.71 9.75 7.70
C ALA A 72 1.27 8.77 6.66
N LEU A 73 0.40 8.13 5.89
CA LEU A 73 0.81 7.26 4.80
C LEU A 73 1.54 8.03 3.70
N GLU A 74 1.00 9.18 3.29
CA GLU A 74 1.61 10.04 2.27
C GLU A 74 3.03 10.46 2.69
N HIS A 75 3.20 10.87 3.93
CA HIS A 75 4.50 11.24 4.47
C HIS A 75 5.48 10.06 4.39
N TYR A 76 5.06 8.89 4.81
CA TYR A 76 5.91 7.69 4.73
C TYR A 76 6.32 7.37 3.29
N VAL A 77 5.37 7.37 2.35
CA VAL A 77 5.62 6.98 0.96
C VAL A 77 6.51 7.99 0.24
N PHE A 78 6.26 9.28 0.40
CA PHE A 78 6.83 10.33 -0.44
C PHE A 78 7.86 11.22 0.25
N LYS A 79 7.95 11.23 1.58
CA LYS A 79 8.82 12.15 2.33
C LYS A 79 9.86 11.45 3.21
N THR A 80 10.00 10.13 3.07
CA THR A 80 11.04 9.36 3.75
C THR A 80 11.93 8.64 2.73
N VAL A 81 12.88 7.85 3.20
CA VAL A 81 13.74 7.02 2.35
C VAL A 81 12.93 6.08 1.44
N HIS A 82 11.69 5.73 1.82
CA HIS A 82 10.80 4.92 0.99
C HIS A 82 10.62 5.49 -0.42
N VAL A 83 10.62 6.82 -0.59
CA VAL A 83 10.45 7.44 -1.91
C VAL A 83 11.52 7.02 -2.92
N GLN A 84 12.74 6.73 -2.45
CA GLN A 84 13.82 6.27 -3.32
C GLN A 84 13.49 4.91 -3.95
N PHE A 85 12.88 4.02 -3.17
CA PHE A 85 12.42 2.71 -3.65
C PHE A 85 11.19 2.85 -4.53
N TYR A 86 10.27 3.73 -4.17
CA TYR A 86 9.11 4.03 -4.99
C TYR A 86 9.51 4.54 -6.38
N LYS A 87 10.51 5.41 -6.48
CA LYS A 87 11.03 5.91 -7.76
C LYS A 87 11.66 4.81 -8.61
N LYS A 88 12.22 3.79 -7.98
CA LYS A 88 12.85 2.64 -8.66
C LYS A 88 11.88 1.50 -8.97
N ARG A 89 10.60 1.64 -8.66
CA ARG A 89 9.62 0.55 -8.78
C ARG A 89 9.57 -0.07 -10.18
N ALA A 90 9.82 0.69 -11.22
CA ALA A 90 9.82 0.20 -12.60
C ALA A 90 10.95 -0.81 -12.88
N ALA A 91 12.01 -0.82 -12.07
CA ALA A 91 13.09 -1.79 -12.19
C ALA A 91 12.66 -3.18 -11.69
N TRP A 92 11.69 -3.25 -10.77
CA TRP A 92 11.31 -4.49 -10.08
C TRP A 92 9.89 -4.96 -10.41
N PHE A 93 8.99 -4.05 -10.78
CA PHE A 93 7.58 -4.34 -11.00
C PHE A 93 7.15 -4.01 -12.41
N GLU A 94 6.26 -4.84 -12.96
CA GLU A 94 5.62 -4.57 -14.25
C GLU A 94 4.60 -3.45 -14.11
N LEU A 95 4.42 -2.68 -15.20
CA LEU A 95 3.35 -1.68 -15.28
C LEU A 95 1.99 -2.39 -15.32
N MET A 96 1.08 -2.00 -14.44
CA MET A 96 -0.27 -2.57 -14.37
C MET A 96 -1.27 -1.60 -15.02
N GLU A 97 -2.14 -2.12 -15.90
CA GLU A 97 -3.16 -1.33 -16.58
C GLU A 97 -4.32 -0.94 -15.66
N LYS A 98 -4.66 -1.83 -14.71
CA LYS A 98 -5.72 -1.58 -13.73
C LYS A 98 -5.14 -0.98 -12.45
N PRO A 99 -5.93 -0.24 -11.65
CA PRO A 99 -5.49 0.16 -10.33
C PRO A 99 -4.95 -1.03 -9.53
N HIS A 100 -3.81 -0.83 -8.88
CA HIS A 100 -3.13 -1.85 -8.08
C HIS A 100 -3.01 -1.44 -6.61
N MET A 101 -3.63 -0.32 -6.24
CA MET A 101 -3.67 0.21 -4.88
C MET A 101 -5.10 0.64 -4.56
N VAL A 102 -5.54 0.40 -3.33
CA VAL A 102 -6.86 0.79 -2.86
C VAL A 102 -6.80 1.16 -1.38
N PHE A 103 -7.60 2.16 -1.01
CA PHE A 103 -7.80 2.62 0.36
C PHE A 103 -9.24 2.42 0.79
N TRP A 104 -9.44 2.21 2.09
CA TRP A 104 -10.77 2.22 2.71
C TRP A 104 -10.63 2.55 4.21
N TRP A 105 -11.72 3.00 4.81
CA TRP A 105 -11.76 3.34 6.21
C TRP A 105 -12.09 2.12 7.07
N VAL A 106 -11.40 1.99 8.20
CA VAL A 106 -11.64 0.93 9.19
C VAL A 106 -11.76 1.52 10.59
N GLU A 107 -12.47 0.82 11.47
CA GLU A 107 -12.52 1.18 12.88
C GLU A 107 -11.14 1.07 13.52
N GLU A 108 -10.89 1.88 14.56
CA GLU A 108 -9.67 1.78 15.33
C GLU A 108 -9.51 0.38 15.92
N GLY A 109 -8.31 -0.20 15.75
CA GLY A 109 -8.02 -1.55 16.22
C GLY A 109 -8.42 -2.68 15.28
N TYR A 110 -9.16 -2.38 14.21
CA TYR A 110 -9.51 -3.39 13.20
C TYR A 110 -8.31 -3.70 12.31
N GLN A 111 -8.02 -4.98 12.14
CA GLN A 111 -6.97 -5.47 11.25
C GLN A 111 -7.64 -6.20 10.08
N PRO A 112 -7.67 -5.61 8.88
CA PRO A 112 -8.28 -6.26 7.72
C PRO A 112 -7.51 -7.51 7.31
N ASP A 113 -8.21 -8.50 6.78
CA ASP A 113 -7.55 -9.65 6.18
C ASP A 113 -7.33 -9.45 4.68
N LEU A 114 -6.53 -10.33 4.10
CA LEU A 114 -6.17 -10.22 2.68
C LEU A 114 -7.38 -10.42 1.77
N GLN A 115 -8.31 -11.29 2.12
CA GLN A 115 -9.52 -11.52 1.32
C GLN A 115 -10.37 -10.26 1.22
N GLU A 116 -10.62 -9.58 2.35
CA GLU A 116 -11.32 -8.29 2.37
C GLU A 116 -10.62 -7.26 1.50
N ALA A 117 -9.30 -7.15 1.63
CA ALA A 117 -8.50 -6.20 0.87
C ALA A 117 -8.61 -6.44 -0.64
N LEU A 118 -8.56 -7.70 -1.08
CA LEU A 118 -8.70 -8.06 -2.48
C LEU A 118 -10.10 -7.78 -3.03
N GLU A 119 -11.13 -8.01 -2.24
CA GLU A 119 -12.51 -7.67 -2.61
C GLU A 119 -12.68 -6.17 -2.80
N ARG A 120 -12.06 -5.36 -1.94
CA ARG A 120 -12.07 -3.90 -2.06
C ARG A 120 -11.35 -3.42 -3.31
N LEU A 121 -10.20 -4.01 -3.61
CA LEU A 121 -9.46 -3.68 -4.83
C LEU A 121 -10.25 -4.04 -6.09
N GLU A 122 -10.84 -5.23 -6.14
CA GLU A 122 -11.66 -5.66 -7.27
C GLU A 122 -12.85 -4.72 -7.49
N HIS A 123 -13.53 -4.33 -6.42
CA HIS A 123 -14.63 -3.38 -6.49
C HIS A 123 -14.17 -2.03 -7.07
N TYR A 124 -13.04 -1.53 -6.59
CA TYR A 124 -12.45 -0.28 -7.08
C TYR A 124 -12.10 -0.37 -8.57
N GLN A 125 -11.51 -1.48 -8.99
CA GLN A 125 -11.15 -1.70 -10.40
C GLN A 125 -12.36 -1.74 -11.32
N LYS A 126 -13.50 -2.26 -10.84
CA LYS A 126 -14.73 -2.42 -11.64
C LYS A 126 -15.62 -1.18 -11.63
N ASN A 127 -15.72 -0.51 -10.49
CA ASN A 127 -16.76 0.50 -10.24
C ASN A 127 -16.21 1.92 -10.03
N GLY A 128 -14.88 2.07 -9.90
CA GLY A 128 -14.27 3.34 -9.56
C GLY A 128 -14.40 3.68 -8.07
N ALA A 129 -14.10 4.92 -7.71
CA ALA A 129 -14.06 5.38 -6.33
C ALA A 129 -15.44 5.44 -5.67
N SER A 130 -15.48 5.06 -4.39
CA SER A 130 -16.66 5.14 -3.53
C SER A 130 -16.20 5.18 -2.06
N ASP A 131 -17.13 5.31 -1.12
CA ASP A 131 -16.82 5.19 0.31
C ASP A 131 -16.30 3.79 0.68
N TYR A 132 -16.62 2.80 -0.12
CA TYR A 132 -16.17 1.43 0.07
C TYR A 132 -14.70 1.22 -0.36
N ALA A 133 -14.25 1.92 -1.41
CA ALA A 133 -12.91 1.77 -1.98
C ALA A 133 -12.53 3.00 -2.80
N PHE A 134 -11.36 3.59 -2.54
CA PHE A 134 -10.88 4.80 -3.22
C PHE A 134 -9.35 4.79 -3.33
N GLY A 135 -8.77 5.85 -3.89
CA GLY A 135 -7.33 5.99 -4.06
C GLY A 135 -6.84 7.39 -3.71
N TRP A 136 -5.58 7.70 -4.04
CA TRP A 136 -4.95 8.98 -3.71
C TRP A 136 -5.68 10.19 -4.29
N ALA A 137 -6.13 10.10 -5.53
CA ALA A 137 -6.77 11.23 -6.20
C ALA A 137 -8.06 11.64 -5.50
N GLU A 138 -8.87 10.67 -5.11
CA GLU A 138 -10.15 10.90 -4.43
C GLU A 138 -9.96 11.44 -3.01
N GLU A 139 -8.92 11.01 -2.31
CA GLU A 139 -8.62 11.53 -0.98
C GLU A 139 -8.16 12.98 -1.05
N ILE A 140 -7.32 13.33 -2.02
CA ILE A 140 -6.86 14.70 -2.24
C ILE A 140 -8.04 15.62 -2.57
N GLU A 141 -8.97 15.17 -3.40
CA GLU A 141 -10.18 15.94 -3.76
C GLU A 141 -11.07 16.14 -2.55
N LYS A 142 -11.22 15.12 -1.71
CA LYS A 142 -12.01 15.20 -0.48
C LYS A 142 -11.42 16.22 0.50
N GLU A 143 -10.12 16.23 0.67
CA GLU A 143 -9.43 17.23 1.50
C GLU A 143 -9.62 18.65 0.96
N ARG A 144 -9.46 18.84 -0.34
CA ARG A 144 -9.70 20.14 -0.97
C ARG A 144 -11.13 20.61 -0.76
N TRP A 145 -12.08 19.71 -0.89
CA TRP A 145 -13.49 20.01 -0.68
C TRP A 145 -13.78 20.39 0.77
N HIS A 146 -13.19 19.69 1.74
CA HIS A 146 -13.30 20.04 3.16
C HIS A 146 -12.66 21.40 3.46
N ALA A 147 -11.48 21.65 2.92
CA ALA A 147 -10.80 22.94 3.09
C ALA A 147 -11.61 24.10 2.54
N GLN A 148 -12.28 23.93 1.39
CA GLN A 148 -13.15 24.94 0.79
C GLN A 148 -14.40 25.20 1.62
N ARG A 149 -14.93 24.20 2.32
CA ARG A 149 -16.11 24.35 3.16
C ARG A 149 -15.81 24.98 4.52
N CYS A 150 -14.60 24.78 5.02
CA CYS A 150 -14.16 25.33 6.30
C CYS A 150 -13.53 26.74 6.16
N ALA A 151 -13.33 27.19 4.96
CA ALA A 151 -12.92 28.57 4.67
C ALA A 151 -14.15 29.44 4.50
#